data_442b5561896a23f77b92b368ebdf3b51
#
_entry.id   442b5561896a23f77b92b368ebdf3b51
#
_cell.length_a   1.000
_cell.length_b   1.000
_cell.length_c   1.000
_cell.angle_alpha   90.00
_cell.angle_beta   90.00
_cell.angle_gamma   90.00
#
_symmetry.space_group_name_H-M   'P 1'
#
loop_
_entity.id
_entity.type
_entity.pdbx_description
1 polymer ?
#
loop_
_entity_poly.entity_id
_entity_poly.type
_entity_poly.pdbx_seq_one_letter_code
_entity_poly.pdbx_strand_id
1 'polypeptide(L)'
;MRTESSVGREKVANHNPGNALSRRSFLNLGALAAGSALAPVGYCTEEGGDETGPQRYPDSRIVVLDDKFAKYKLINAGVHRLWTGAAWAEGCAWNAGGRYLVWSDIPNNRQLRRIDDDGHVSVFRNPSNNTNGSTFDFEGRMVCCEHNTRRVVRFEHNGTMTVLADAWQGKPLNAPNDIVVHPDGSIWFTDPGYGIMGMYEGHKASLEIKEAIYRIDGKTSKMELLSDDGYKPNGLCFSPDYKKLYVADTGGPTPRGIDVYDIDGAKLKHRRRFCSMELNGKSGSSDGIRCDTDGNVWSAAGWVGDGYDGVHVFTPEGQRIGMVLLPEVCANLCFGGEKRNRLFMVASQSLYEVYVEAQGAHIT
;
A
#
# COMPACT_ATOMS: atom_id res chain seq x y z
N MET A 1 -9.90 33.49 64.48
CA MET A 1 -11.12 34.19 64.09
C MET A 1 -11.68 33.31 62.96
N ARG A 2 -12.57 32.35 63.28
CA ARG A 2 -14.05 32.38 63.38
C ARG A 2 -14.64 33.33 62.35
N THR A 3 -15.46 32.84 61.42
CA THR A 3 -16.85 32.36 61.49
C THR A 3 -17.14 31.59 60.13
N GLU A 4 -17.57 30.39 60.06
CA GLU A 4 -18.88 29.74 60.17
C GLU A 4 -20.07 30.43 59.48
N SER A 5 -20.76 29.72 58.71
CA SER A 5 -22.17 29.26 58.53
C SER A 5 -22.69 29.56 57.11
N SER A 6 -23.62 28.85 56.46
CA SER A 6 -24.53 27.77 56.86
C SER A 6 -25.25 27.26 55.60
N VAL A 7 -25.38 26.00 55.49
CA VAL A 7 -26.53 25.11 55.27
C VAL A 7 -27.76 25.68 54.52
N GLY A 8 -28.14 24.98 53.46
CA GLY A 8 -29.46 25.00 52.83
C GLY A 8 -29.72 23.68 52.12
N ARG A 9 -30.40 22.76 52.79
CA ARG A 9 -31.04 21.55 52.24
C ARG A 9 -32.47 21.85 51.79
N GLU A 10 -32.89 21.38 50.65
CA GLU A 10 -34.28 20.99 50.33
C GLU A 10 -34.26 19.96 49.21
N LYS A 11 -34.66 18.79 49.47
CA LYS A 11 -35.79 17.88 49.45
C LYS A 11 -36.28 17.51 48.05
N VAL A 12 -35.99 16.31 47.69
CA VAL A 12 -36.74 15.14 47.21
C VAL A 12 -38.16 15.39 46.71
N ALA A 13 -38.43 14.95 45.46
CA ALA A 13 -39.67 14.35 45.09
C ALA A 13 -39.46 13.26 44.01
N ASN A 14 -39.71 12.06 44.40
CA ASN A 14 -39.93 10.87 43.57
C ASN A 14 -41.21 11.02 42.73
N HIS A 15 -41.17 10.59 41.46
CA HIS A 15 -42.31 9.91 40.83
C HIS A 15 -41.85 9.05 39.65
N ASN A 16 -41.96 7.77 39.80
CA ASN A 16 -42.16 6.73 38.78
C ASN A 16 -43.66 6.42 38.77
N PRO A 17 -44.38 6.01 37.74
CA PRO A 17 -44.15 4.69 37.11
C PRO A 17 -44.46 4.57 35.59
N GLY A 18 -43.77 3.66 34.94
CA GLY A 18 -44.28 2.53 34.18
C GLY A 18 -45.23 2.76 32.98
N ASN A 19 -44.73 2.30 31.83
CA ASN A 19 -45.55 1.44 30.96
C ASN A 19 -44.70 0.61 30.00
N ALA A 20 -44.65 -0.65 30.34
CA ALA A 20 -44.28 -1.72 29.42
C ALA A 20 -45.43 -1.90 28.42
N LEU A 21 -45.12 -1.85 27.11
CA LEU A 21 -46.04 -2.34 26.09
C LEU A 21 -45.48 -3.58 25.43
N SER A 22 -46.20 -4.66 25.66
CA SER A 22 -46.00 -6.04 25.26
C SER A 22 -46.10 -6.25 23.74
N ARG A 23 -45.35 -7.26 23.32
CA ARG A 23 -45.52 -7.96 22.03
C ARG A 23 -46.96 -8.49 21.96
N ARG A 24 -47.71 -8.17 20.89
CA ARG A 24 -48.67 -9.03 20.17
C ARG A 24 -49.59 -8.21 19.27
N SER A 25 -49.86 -8.82 18.11
CA SER A 25 -51.04 -8.60 17.24
C SER A 25 -50.90 -7.48 16.18
N PHE A 26 -50.71 -7.92 14.93
CA PHE A 26 -51.70 -7.68 13.88
C PHE A 26 -51.49 -8.70 12.73
N LEU A 27 -52.29 -9.76 12.81
CA LEU A 27 -52.76 -10.53 11.65
C LEU A 27 -54.12 -9.95 11.27
N ASN A 28 -54.33 -9.61 10.00
CA ASN A 28 -55.58 -9.75 9.25
C ASN A 28 -55.30 -9.31 7.79
N LEU A 29 -55.34 -10.29 6.92
CA LEU A 29 -56.29 -10.64 5.87
C LEU A 29 -56.74 -9.51 4.94
N GLY A 30 -56.42 -9.68 3.68
CA GLY A 30 -57.02 -9.06 2.52
C GLY A 30 -56.52 -9.72 1.24
N ALA A 31 -57.24 -10.75 0.78
CA ALA A 31 -57.03 -11.40 -0.51
C ALA A 31 -57.69 -10.60 -1.63
N LEU A 32 -57.12 -10.74 -2.83
CA LEU A 32 -57.64 -10.72 -4.21
C LEU A 32 -56.95 -9.73 -5.15
N ALA A 33 -56.21 -10.23 -6.08
CA ALA A 33 -56.51 -10.31 -7.51
C ALA A 33 -55.25 -10.69 -8.30
N ALA A 34 -55.41 -11.68 -9.15
CA ALA A 34 -54.39 -12.19 -10.08
C ALA A 34 -54.06 -11.16 -11.17
N GLY A 35 -52.79 -10.99 -11.44
CA GLY A 35 -52.26 -10.29 -12.60
C GLY A 35 -50.86 -10.77 -12.85
N SER A 36 -50.72 -11.71 -13.79
CA SER A 36 -49.43 -12.24 -14.25
C SER A 36 -48.65 -11.15 -14.99
N ALA A 37 -47.65 -10.59 -14.36
CA ALA A 37 -46.56 -9.90 -15.04
C ALA A 37 -45.27 -10.55 -14.63
N LEU A 38 -44.62 -11.24 -15.56
CA LEU A 38 -43.26 -11.72 -15.45
C LEU A 38 -42.36 -10.50 -15.28
N ALA A 39 -41.99 -10.16 -14.06
CA ALA A 39 -40.91 -9.22 -13.77
C ALA A 39 -39.59 -9.92 -14.09
N PRO A 40 -38.61 -9.22 -14.72
CA PRO A 40 -37.29 -9.78 -14.91
C PRO A 40 -36.67 -10.02 -13.53
N VAL A 41 -36.06 -11.19 -13.36
CA VAL A 41 -35.23 -11.51 -12.21
C VAL A 41 -34.09 -10.48 -12.19
N GLY A 42 -34.29 -9.42 -11.42
CA GLY A 42 -33.21 -8.50 -11.12
C GLY A 42 -32.17 -9.29 -10.32
N TYR A 43 -30.99 -9.46 -10.89
CA TYR A 43 -29.81 -9.80 -10.12
C TYR A 43 -29.64 -8.66 -9.12
N CYS A 44 -29.92 -8.92 -7.86
CA CYS A 44 -29.42 -8.10 -6.77
C CYS A 44 -27.91 -8.19 -6.83
N THR A 45 -27.26 -7.15 -7.30
CA THR A 45 -25.85 -6.92 -7.01
C THR A 45 -25.79 -6.70 -5.51
N GLU A 46 -25.27 -7.66 -4.76
CA GLU A 46 -24.95 -7.48 -3.36
C GLU A 46 -23.87 -6.37 -3.27
N GLU A 47 -24.30 -5.16 -2.99
CA GLU A 47 -23.44 -4.08 -2.55
C GLU A 47 -22.90 -4.44 -1.15
N GLY A 48 -21.59 -4.61 -1.02
CA GLY A 48 -20.88 -4.64 0.26
C GLY A 48 -21.10 -5.91 1.08
N GLY A 49 -20.73 -7.07 0.55
CA GLY A 49 -20.70 -8.32 1.32
C GLY A 49 -19.73 -8.20 2.51
N ASP A 50 -20.26 -8.36 3.73
CA ASP A 50 -19.48 -8.59 4.93
C ASP A 50 -18.55 -9.79 4.70
N GLU A 51 -17.22 -9.57 4.71
CA GLU A 51 -16.20 -10.60 4.42
C GLU A 51 -16.11 -11.71 5.49
N THR A 52 -17.10 -11.81 6.37
CA THR A 52 -17.18 -12.84 7.44
C THR A 52 -17.77 -14.17 6.98
N GLY A 53 -18.29 -14.25 5.75
CA GLY A 53 -18.84 -15.47 5.15
C GLY A 53 -17.75 -16.42 4.62
N PRO A 54 -18.10 -17.72 4.39
CA PRO A 54 -17.15 -18.67 3.81
C PRO A 54 -16.79 -18.27 2.37
N GLN A 55 -15.47 -18.19 2.11
CA GLN A 55 -14.95 -17.84 0.79
C GLN A 55 -15.11 -19.01 -0.20
N ARG A 56 -15.56 -18.70 -1.41
CA ARG A 56 -15.61 -19.67 -2.51
C ARG A 56 -14.29 -19.75 -3.25
N TYR A 57 -13.87 -20.95 -3.60
CA TYR A 57 -12.69 -21.20 -4.41
C TYR A 57 -13.07 -21.79 -5.77
N PRO A 58 -12.27 -21.51 -6.83
CA PRO A 58 -11.17 -20.55 -6.84
C PRO A 58 -11.68 -19.10 -6.67
N ASP A 59 -10.88 -18.26 -6.03
CA ASP A 59 -11.25 -16.87 -5.81
C ASP A 59 -11.33 -16.12 -7.16
N SER A 60 -12.48 -15.52 -7.44
CA SER A 60 -12.75 -14.78 -8.67
C SER A 60 -11.96 -13.46 -8.76
N ARG A 61 -11.49 -12.94 -7.64
CA ARG A 61 -10.64 -11.74 -7.59
C ARG A 61 -9.24 -11.99 -8.17
N ILE A 62 -8.80 -13.26 -8.27
CA ILE A 62 -7.53 -13.62 -8.92
C ILE A 62 -7.83 -13.90 -10.38
N VAL A 63 -7.61 -12.91 -11.24
CA VAL A 63 -7.99 -12.89 -12.66
C VAL A 63 -6.81 -13.33 -13.52
N VAL A 64 -7.01 -14.38 -14.31
CA VAL A 64 -6.07 -14.84 -15.33
C VAL A 64 -6.42 -14.16 -16.64
N LEU A 65 -5.52 -13.33 -17.15
CA LEU A 65 -5.66 -12.65 -18.45
C LEU A 65 -4.91 -13.37 -19.57
N ASP A 66 -3.85 -14.10 -19.21
CA ASP A 66 -3.03 -14.90 -20.12
C ASP A 66 -2.62 -16.18 -19.39
N ASP A 67 -2.52 -17.30 -20.12
CA ASP A 67 -2.16 -18.62 -19.56
C ASP A 67 -0.83 -18.62 -18.79
N LYS A 68 0.07 -17.69 -19.10
CA LYS A 68 1.32 -17.50 -18.36
C LYS A 68 1.10 -17.18 -16.88
N PHE A 69 -0.02 -16.57 -16.53
CA PHE A 69 -0.37 -16.26 -15.13
C PHE A 69 -0.97 -17.46 -14.39
N ALA A 70 -1.56 -18.42 -15.11
CA ALA A 70 -2.28 -19.55 -14.50
C ALA A 70 -1.42 -20.34 -13.49
N LYS A 71 -0.11 -20.46 -13.75
CA LYS A 71 0.84 -21.15 -12.85
C LYS A 71 1.04 -20.46 -11.50
N TYR A 72 0.73 -19.17 -11.38
CA TYR A 72 0.87 -18.42 -10.14
C TYR A 72 -0.40 -18.42 -9.29
N LYS A 73 -1.55 -18.75 -9.88
CA LYS A 73 -2.84 -18.81 -9.19
C LYS A 73 -3.00 -20.14 -8.46
N LEU A 74 -3.08 -20.09 -7.13
CA LEU A 74 -3.49 -21.22 -6.32
C LEU A 74 -5.02 -21.33 -6.32
N ILE A 75 -5.53 -22.54 -6.63
CA ILE A 75 -6.99 -22.77 -6.73
C ILE A 75 -7.70 -22.73 -5.38
N ASN A 76 -6.97 -22.94 -4.27
CA ASN A 76 -7.44 -23.00 -2.90
C ASN A 76 -6.90 -21.85 -2.02
N ALA A 77 -6.36 -20.82 -2.63
CA ALA A 77 -6.00 -19.58 -1.96
C ALA A 77 -6.95 -18.45 -2.37
N GLY A 78 -7.21 -17.54 -1.47
CA GLY A 78 -8.04 -16.37 -1.69
C GLY A 78 -7.42 -15.10 -1.16
N VAL A 79 -7.96 -13.98 -1.58
CA VAL A 79 -7.61 -12.67 -1.06
C VAL A 79 -8.29 -12.47 0.28
N HIS A 80 -7.54 -12.18 1.33
CA HIS A 80 -8.06 -11.93 2.67
C HIS A 80 -7.72 -10.52 3.12
N ARG A 81 -8.70 -9.81 3.71
CA ARG A 81 -8.44 -8.57 4.43
C ARG A 81 -7.98 -8.92 5.84
N LEU A 82 -6.74 -8.60 6.16
CA LEU A 82 -6.14 -8.89 7.46
C LEU A 82 -6.39 -7.83 8.50
N TRP A 83 -6.53 -6.57 8.05
CA TRP A 83 -6.70 -5.44 8.93
C TRP A 83 -7.29 -4.24 8.17
N THR A 84 -8.00 -3.36 8.87
CA THR A 84 -8.51 -2.08 8.37
C THR A 84 -8.44 -1.01 9.44
N GLY A 85 -8.47 0.27 9.06
CA GLY A 85 -8.44 1.41 9.98
C GLY A 85 -7.28 2.38 9.75
N ALA A 86 -6.64 2.34 8.58
CA ALA A 86 -5.76 3.41 8.12
C ALA A 86 -6.57 4.56 7.52
N ALA A 87 -5.96 5.74 7.46
CA ALA A 87 -6.44 6.82 6.61
C ALA A 87 -5.89 6.68 5.18
N TRP A 88 -4.60 6.30 5.04
CA TRP A 88 -3.97 5.93 3.78
C TRP A 88 -2.80 4.97 4.07
N ALA A 89 -3.00 3.70 3.72
CA ALA A 89 -2.03 2.62 3.97
C ALA A 89 -1.02 2.52 2.83
N GLU A 90 0.28 2.59 3.18
CA GLU A 90 1.40 2.65 2.23
C GLU A 90 2.65 1.91 2.72
N GLY A 91 3.66 1.83 1.85
CA GLY A 91 5.05 1.55 2.15
C GLY A 91 5.29 0.26 2.92
N CYS A 92 4.63 -0.84 2.52
CA CYS A 92 4.76 -2.10 3.22
C CYS A 92 6.11 -2.78 2.95
N ALA A 93 6.69 -3.36 4.01
CA ALA A 93 7.94 -4.11 3.99
C ALA A 93 7.89 -5.33 4.90
N TRP A 94 8.44 -6.44 4.44
CA TRP A 94 8.55 -7.68 5.20
C TRP A 94 9.92 -7.82 5.86
N ASN A 95 9.94 -8.03 7.16
CA ASN A 95 11.15 -8.40 7.89
C ASN A 95 11.23 -9.91 8.02
N ALA A 96 12.13 -10.54 7.26
CA ALA A 96 12.27 -11.99 7.24
C ALA A 96 12.86 -12.53 8.55
N GLY A 97 13.80 -11.81 9.18
CA GLY A 97 14.43 -12.21 10.43
C GLY A 97 13.48 -12.14 11.63
N GLY A 98 12.66 -11.09 11.68
CA GLY A 98 11.68 -10.87 12.75
C GLY A 98 10.30 -11.47 12.46
N ARG A 99 10.07 -11.98 11.24
CA ARG A 99 8.80 -12.56 10.77
C ARG A 99 7.60 -11.63 11.02
N TYR A 100 7.73 -10.40 10.55
CA TYR A 100 6.66 -9.39 10.65
C TYR A 100 6.60 -8.50 9.43
N LEU A 101 5.40 -7.98 9.17
CA LEU A 101 5.13 -6.94 8.19
C LEU A 101 5.08 -5.58 8.89
N VAL A 102 5.69 -4.56 8.29
CA VAL A 102 5.50 -3.14 8.64
C VAL A 102 4.82 -2.43 7.50
N TRP A 103 3.95 -1.47 7.78
CA TRP A 103 3.40 -0.55 6.78
C TRP A 103 3.12 0.80 7.41
N SER A 104 2.99 1.80 6.57
CA SER A 104 2.73 3.19 6.95
C SER A 104 1.23 3.50 6.89
N ASP A 105 0.75 4.26 7.85
CA ASP A 105 -0.53 4.97 7.80
C ASP A 105 -0.18 6.46 7.81
N ILE A 106 0.05 6.99 6.59
CA ILE A 106 0.73 8.28 6.40
C ILE A 106 0.01 9.43 7.09
N PRO A 107 -1.31 9.67 6.85
CA PRO A 107 -1.99 10.82 7.44
C PRO A 107 -2.11 10.74 8.96
N ASN A 108 -2.23 9.53 9.52
CA ASN A 108 -2.26 9.30 10.95
C ASN A 108 -0.86 9.34 11.59
N ASN A 109 0.17 9.63 10.79
CA ASN A 109 1.55 9.80 11.23
C ASN A 109 2.09 8.63 12.06
N ARG A 110 1.77 7.39 11.63
CA ARG A 110 2.17 6.17 12.34
C ARG A 110 2.61 5.08 11.36
N GLN A 111 3.44 4.18 11.84
CA GLN A 111 3.69 2.89 11.22
C GLN A 111 3.08 1.78 12.06
N LEU A 112 2.52 0.79 11.39
CA LEU A 112 1.89 -0.37 11.98
C LEU A 112 2.77 -1.61 11.72
N ARG A 113 2.65 -2.61 12.58
CA ARG A 113 3.34 -3.89 12.46
C ARG A 113 2.36 -5.03 12.69
N ARG A 114 2.39 -6.03 11.81
CA ARG A 114 1.69 -7.30 11.98
C ARG A 114 2.70 -8.42 12.19
N ILE A 115 2.59 -9.11 13.31
CA ILE A 115 3.36 -10.32 13.62
C ILE A 115 2.79 -11.49 12.79
N ASP A 116 3.65 -12.30 12.18
CA ASP A 116 3.21 -13.40 11.32
C ASP A 116 2.60 -14.55 12.10
N ASP A 117 3.18 -14.87 13.24
CA ASP A 117 2.82 -16.08 14.01
C ASP A 117 1.40 -16.04 14.59
N ASP A 118 0.92 -14.86 15.03
CA ASP A 118 -0.39 -14.71 15.69
C ASP A 118 -1.33 -13.71 14.99
N GLY A 119 -0.81 -13.02 13.97
CA GLY A 119 -1.57 -12.00 13.24
C GLY A 119 -1.79 -10.71 14.02
N HIS A 120 -1.19 -10.53 15.20
CA HIS A 120 -1.36 -9.34 16.02
C HIS A 120 -0.85 -8.09 15.32
N VAL A 121 -1.71 -7.06 15.27
CA VAL A 121 -1.37 -5.74 14.74
C VAL A 121 -1.16 -4.75 15.86
N SER A 122 -0.05 -4.05 15.83
CA SER A 122 0.33 -3.04 16.82
C SER A 122 0.89 -1.79 16.14
N VAL A 123 0.85 -0.66 16.86
CA VAL A 123 1.60 0.53 16.45
C VAL A 123 3.08 0.24 16.63
N PHE A 124 3.83 0.30 15.52
CA PHE A 124 5.27 0.09 15.51
C PHE A 124 6.03 1.37 15.84
N ARG A 125 5.59 2.50 15.26
CA ARG A 125 6.20 3.82 15.48
C ARG A 125 5.14 4.92 15.41
N ASN A 126 5.17 5.85 16.35
CA ASN A 126 4.33 7.05 16.39
C ASN A 126 5.03 8.14 17.25
N PRO A 127 5.34 9.34 16.72
CA PRO A 127 5.12 9.76 15.34
C PRO A 127 6.07 9.04 14.35
N SER A 128 5.62 8.85 13.12
CA SER A 128 6.42 8.28 12.03
C SER A 128 7.03 9.35 11.12
N ASN A 129 6.76 10.62 11.33
CA ASN A 129 7.09 11.74 10.45
C ASN A 129 6.43 11.60 9.06
N ASN A 130 5.19 11.10 9.02
CA ASN A 130 4.46 10.79 7.80
C ASN A 130 5.31 9.91 6.86
N THR A 131 5.88 8.83 7.41
CA THR A 131 6.64 7.87 6.61
C THR A 131 5.75 7.30 5.52
N ASN A 132 6.30 7.20 4.30
CA ASN A 132 5.71 6.50 3.17
C ASN A 132 6.43 5.15 2.97
N GLY A 133 7.28 5.02 1.94
CA GLY A 133 7.98 3.80 1.59
C GLY A 133 8.95 3.31 2.67
N SER A 134 9.00 2.01 2.83
CA SER A 134 9.91 1.33 3.76
C SER A 134 10.48 0.09 3.13
N THR A 135 11.69 -0.28 3.55
CA THR A 135 12.33 -1.54 3.21
C THR A 135 13.28 -1.97 4.33
N PHE A 136 13.83 -3.17 4.25
CA PHE A 136 14.90 -3.62 5.12
C PHE A 136 16.17 -3.80 4.31
N ASP A 137 17.31 -3.37 4.85
CA ASP A 137 18.58 -3.66 4.21
C ASP A 137 19.04 -5.12 4.47
N PHE A 138 20.13 -5.52 3.82
CA PHE A 138 20.66 -6.89 3.95
C PHE A 138 21.19 -7.23 5.35
N GLU A 139 21.30 -6.23 6.23
CA GLU A 139 21.60 -6.41 7.66
C GLU A 139 20.32 -6.47 8.52
N GLY A 140 19.13 -6.33 7.91
CA GLY A 140 17.85 -6.35 8.60
C GLY A 140 17.47 -5.02 9.25
N ARG A 141 18.17 -3.91 8.94
CA ARG A 141 17.84 -2.58 9.43
C ARG A 141 16.75 -1.95 8.55
N MET A 142 15.78 -1.33 9.19
CA MET A 142 14.70 -0.66 8.45
C MET A 142 15.19 0.66 7.86
N VAL A 143 14.91 0.88 6.59
CA VAL A 143 15.16 2.12 5.85
C VAL A 143 13.84 2.70 5.40
N CYS A 144 13.61 4.00 5.62
CA CYS A 144 12.34 4.66 5.38
C CYS A 144 12.47 6.00 4.66
N CYS A 145 11.44 6.34 3.90
CA CYS A 145 11.19 7.65 3.33
C CYS A 145 10.22 8.43 4.23
N GLU A 146 10.64 9.54 4.82
CA GLU A 146 9.80 10.39 5.67
C GLU A 146 9.36 11.64 4.90
N HIS A 147 8.05 11.81 4.71
CA HIS A 147 7.48 12.97 4.00
C HIS A 147 7.64 14.26 4.79
N ASN A 148 7.23 14.25 6.06
CA ASN A 148 7.18 15.47 6.87
C ASN A 148 8.57 16.09 7.12
N THR A 149 9.57 15.26 7.31
CA THR A 149 10.94 15.69 7.52
C THR A 149 11.77 15.71 6.23
N ARG A 150 11.17 15.33 5.09
CA ARG A 150 11.75 15.39 3.74
C ARG A 150 13.12 14.70 3.69
N ARG A 151 13.18 13.44 4.22
CA ARG A 151 14.46 12.74 4.35
C ARG A 151 14.33 11.23 4.23
N VAL A 152 15.46 10.58 3.96
CA VAL A 152 15.63 9.13 4.05
C VAL A 152 16.39 8.82 5.34
N VAL A 153 15.88 7.85 6.11
CA VAL A 153 16.45 7.45 7.41
C VAL A 153 16.66 5.96 7.49
N ARG A 154 17.59 5.52 8.33
CA ARG A 154 17.81 4.11 8.69
C ARG A 154 17.77 3.95 10.22
N PHE A 155 17.09 2.91 10.67
CA PHE A 155 17.03 2.53 12.08
C PHE A 155 18.09 1.47 12.34
N GLU A 156 19.05 1.82 13.19
CA GLU A 156 20.16 0.95 13.54
C GLU A 156 19.76 -0.09 14.61
N HIS A 157 20.48 -1.20 14.71
CA HIS A 157 20.18 -2.28 15.69
C HIS A 157 20.27 -1.83 17.14
N ASN A 158 21.02 -0.77 17.43
CA ASN A 158 21.12 -0.20 18.79
C ASN A 158 19.95 0.76 19.13
N GLY A 159 18.95 0.88 18.24
CA GLY A 159 17.79 1.74 18.42
C GLY A 159 18.00 3.20 18.03
N THR A 160 19.19 3.59 17.56
CA THR A 160 19.41 4.95 17.04
C THR A 160 18.90 5.06 15.60
N MET A 161 18.66 6.29 15.16
CA MET A 161 18.27 6.60 13.79
C MET A 161 19.38 7.40 13.11
N THR A 162 19.75 6.98 11.92
CA THR A 162 20.72 7.68 11.05
C THR A 162 19.96 8.36 9.91
N VAL A 163 20.17 9.67 9.75
CA VAL A 163 19.71 10.39 8.53
C VAL A 163 20.70 10.06 7.41
N LEU A 164 20.19 9.45 6.34
CA LEU A 164 20.99 9.05 5.18
C LEU A 164 21.02 10.14 4.11
N ALA A 165 19.90 10.85 3.92
CA ALA A 165 19.78 11.98 3.00
C ALA A 165 18.62 12.89 3.43
N ASP A 166 18.82 14.20 3.34
CA ASP A 166 17.79 15.23 3.59
C ASP A 166 17.87 16.40 2.61
N ALA A 167 18.94 16.47 1.82
CA ALA A 167 19.18 17.57 0.88
C ALA A 167 19.94 17.11 -0.36
N TRP A 168 19.69 17.78 -1.49
CA TRP A 168 20.43 17.68 -2.73
C TRP A 168 20.95 19.07 -3.13
N GLN A 169 22.29 19.20 -3.30
CA GLN A 169 22.95 20.47 -3.65
C GLN A 169 22.55 21.64 -2.74
N GLY A 170 22.42 21.38 -1.44
CA GLY A 170 22.06 22.40 -0.43
C GLY A 170 20.58 22.77 -0.37
N LYS A 171 19.72 22.13 -1.15
CA LYS A 171 18.27 22.28 -1.10
C LYS A 171 17.63 21.04 -0.49
N PRO A 172 16.56 21.17 0.31
CA PRO A 172 15.88 20.02 0.88
C PRO A 172 15.32 19.11 -0.21
N LEU A 173 15.27 17.80 0.05
CA LEU A 173 14.55 16.85 -0.79
C LEU A 173 13.07 17.26 -0.90
N ASN A 174 12.37 16.81 -1.94
CA ASN A 174 10.94 17.13 -2.08
C ASN A 174 10.11 16.42 -1.01
N ALA A 175 9.88 15.15 -1.16
CA ALA A 175 9.30 14.24 -0.18
C ALA A 175 9.59 12.81 -0.66
N PRO A 176 10.69 12.19 -0.20
CA PRO A 176 11.04 10.83 -0.60
C PRO A 176 9.87 9.87 -0.45
N ASN A 177 9.64 9.01 -1.46
CA ASN A 177 8.42 8.23 -1.56
C ASN A 177 8.67 6.72 -1.37
N ASP A 178 9.26 6.02 -2.33
CA ASP A 178 9.54 4.58 -2.22
C ASP A 178 11.04 4.30 -2.30
N ILE A 179 11.46 3.10 -1.84
CA ILE A 179 12.86 2.83 -1.53
C ILE A 179 13.19 1.35 -1.66
N VAL A 180 14.36 1.06 -2.23
CA VAL A 180 14.91 -0.29 -2.36
C VAL A 180 16.40 -0.32 -2.04
N VAL A 181 16.92 -1.50 -1.66
CA VAL A 181 18.34 -1.70 -1.35
C VAL A 181 18.97 -2.65 -2.36
N HIS A 182 20.09 -2.24 -2.92
CA HIS A 182 20.87 -3.06 -3.84
C HIS A 182 21.91 -3.91 -3.05
N PRO A 183 22.31 -5.10 -3.54
CA PRO A 183 23.25 -5.99 -2.81
C PRO A 183 24.62 -5.38 -2.49
N ASP A 184 25.03 -4.31 -3.18
CA ASP A 184 26.24 -3.56 -2.86
C ASP A 184 26.09 -2.65 -1.61
N GLY A 185 24.90 -2.68 -0.97
CA GLY A 185 24.53 -1.85 0.17
C GLY A 185 24.05 -0.45 -0.20
N SER A 186 24.00 -0.10 -1.49
CA SER A 186 23.46 1.19 -1.90
C SER A 186 21.93 1.21 -1.79
N ILE A 187 21.40 2.39 -1.47
CA ILE A 187 19.97 2.63 -1.24
C ILE A 187 19.47 3.51 -2.38
N TRP A 188 18.42 3.09 -3.06
CA TRP A 188 17.84 3.77 -4.20
C TRP A 188 16.42 4.21 -3.85
N PHE A 189 16.08 5.45 -4.11
CA PHE A 189 14.78 6.01 -3.73
C PHE A 189 14.26 7.02 -4.75
N THR A 190 12.96 7.25 -4.72
CA THR A 190 12.24 8.24 -5.53
C THR A 190 11.86 9.45 -4.68
N ASP A 191 11.84 10.64 -5.29
CA ASP A 191 11.52 11.92 -4.62
C ASP A 191 10.52 12.75 -5.42
N PRO A 192 9.23 12.28 -5.55
CA PRO A 192 8.20 12.91 -6.38
C PRO A 192 7.46 14.07 -5.70
N GLY A 193 7.69 14.35 -4.45
CA GLY A 193 7.10 15.47 -3.73
C GLY A 193 5.63 15.31 -3.30
N TYR A 194 5.07 14.10 -3.25
CA TYR A 194 3.68 13.90 -2.80
C TYR A 194 3.43 14.45 -1.41
N GLY A 195 4.33 14.22 -0.47
CA GLY A 195 4.21 14.67 0.92
C GLY A 195 4.23 16.18 1.13
N ILE A 196 4.57 16.97 0.10
CA ILE A 196 4.54 18.44 0.15
C ILE A 196 3.44 19.08 -0.69
N MET A 197 2.57 18.28 -1.33
CA MET A 197 1.44 18.82 -2.11
C MET A 197 0.36 19.43 -1.23
N GLY A 198 0.19 18.96 0.01
CA GLY A 198 -0.85 19.40 0.94
C GLY A 198 -0.50 19.10 2.40
N MET A 199 -1.52 19.07 3.23
CA MET A 199 -1.41 18.82 4.68
C MET A 199 -1.83 17.41 5.08
N TYR A 200 -2.13 16.54 4.11
CA TYR A 200 -2.67 15.21 4.39
C TYR A 200 -1.58 14.17 4.60
N GLU A 201 -0.55 14.17 3.74
CA GLU A 201 0.55 13.20 3.81
C GLU A 201 1.86 13.81 4.34
N GLY A 202 1.83 15.05 4.78
CA GLY A 202 2.98 15.80 5.27
C GLY A 202 2.65 17.27 5.46
N HIS A 203 3.56 18.17 5.05
CA HIS A 203 3.33 19.62 5.15
C HIS A 203 3.54 20.28 3.79
N LYS A 204 2.58 21.14 3.41
CA LYS A 204 2.65 21.85 2.14
C LYS A 204 3.93 22.68 2.02
N ALA A 205 4.67 22.45 0.94
CA ALA A 205 5.86 23.21 0.58
C ALA A 205 5.98 23.31 -0.95
N SER A 206 6.91 24.12 -1.43
CA SER A 206 7.25 24.19 -2.85
C SER A 206 8.31 23.16 -3.21
N LEU A 207 8.28 22.66 -4.44
CA LEU A 207 9.39 21.93 -5.05
C LEU A 207 10.58 22.89 -5.23
N GLU A 208 11.73 22.56 -4.63
CA GLU A 208 12.96 23.34 -4.77
C GLU A 208 13.99 22.67 -5.68
N ILE A 209 13.78 21.38 -5.93
CA ILE A 209 14.54 20.53 -6.85
C ILE A 209 13.58 19.79 -7.76
N LYS A 210 14.06 19.25 -8.87
CA LYS A 210 13.25 18.39 -9.73
C LYS A 210 12.87 17.10 -9.02
N GLU A 211 11.73 16.57 -9.39
CA GLU A 211 11.33 15.22 -9.04
C GLU A 211 12.29 14.22 -9.71
N ALA A 212 12.83 13.29 -8.95
CA ALA A 212 13.97 12.50 -9.40
C ALA A 212 14.11 11.14 -8.71
N ILE A 213 15.03 10.35 -9.24
CA ILE A 213 15.52 9.10 -8.66
C ILE A 213 16.94 9.35 -8.15
N TYR A 214 17.21 8.94 -6.93
CA TYR A 214 18.50 9.10 -6.27
C TYR A 214 19.06 7.76 -5.80
N ARG A 215 20.39 7.73 -5.64
CA ARG A 215 21.15 6.63 -5.03
C ARG A 215 22.01 7.17 -3.90
N ILE A 216 22.01 6.49 -2.77
CA ILE A 216 22.95 6.70 -1.67
C ILE A 216 23.95 5.56 -1.71
N ASP A 217 25.23 5.86 -1.86
CA ASP A 217 26.28 4.86 -1.90
C ASP A 217 26.44 4.17 -0.53
N GLY A 218 26.40 2.83 -0.51
CA GLY A 218 26.40 2.06 0.73
C GLY A 218 27.70 2.14 1.54
N LYS A 219 28.81 2.54 0.92
CA LYS A 219 30.14 2.63 1.57
C LYS A 219 30.49 4.06 1.97
N THR A 220 30.19 5.01 1.10
CA THR A 220 30.62 6.42 1.28
C THR A 220 29.49 7.30 1.82
N SER A 221 28.26 6.79 1.83
CA SER A 221 27.02 7.54 2.14
C SER A 221 26.82 8.77 1.23
N LYS A 222 27.50 8.82 0.10
CA LYS A 222 27.34 9.91 -0.86
C LYS A 222 26.08 9.72 -1.65
N MET A 223 25.23 10.75 -1.72
CA MET A 223 24.06 10.77 -2.57
C MET A 223 24.40 11.19 -4.00
N GLU A 224 23.76 10.55 -4.97
CA GLU A 224 23.91 10.79 -6.40
C GLU A 224 22.53 10.90 -7.05
N LEU A 225 22.38 11.86 -7.97
CA LEU A 225 21.22 11.94 -8.85
C LEU A 225 21.37 10.89 -9.95
N LEU A 226 20.40 10.00 -10.09
CA LEU A 226 20.40 8.96 -11.11
C LEU A 226 19.63 9.37 -12.37
N SER A 227 18.44 9.97 -12.21
CA SER A 227 17.60 10.44 -13.30
C SER A 227 16.60 11.48 -12.80
N ASP A 228 16.43 12.55 -13.60
CA ASP A 228 15.40 13.58 -13.45
C ASP A 228 14.64 13.80 -14.79
N ASP A 229 14.64 12.78 -15.65
CA ASP A 229 14.01 12.77 -16.97
C ASP A 229 12.61 12.13 -16.98
N GLY A 230 12.15 11.59 -15.84
CA GLY A 230 10.77 11.19 -15.58
C GLY A 230 9.87 12.39 -15.29
N TYR A 231 8.57 12.10 -15.14
CA TYR A 231 7.62 13.13 -14.73
C TYR A 231 7.41 13.14 -13.22
N LYS A 232 7.07 11.98 -12.65
CA LYS A 232 6.76 11.85 -11.22
C LYS A 232 7.02 10.41 -10.76
N PRO A 233 8.30 10.06 -10.49
CA PRO A 233 8.69 8.71 -10.11
C PRO A 233 8.08 8.35 -8.75
N ASN A 234 7.41 7.18 -8.67
CA ASN A 234 6.76 6.66 -7.48
C ASN A 234 7.43 5.32 -7.06
N GLY A 235 6.73 4.19 -7.09
CA GLY A 235 7.27 2.89 -6.74
C GLY A 235 8.44 2.48 -7.61
N LEU A 236 9.41 1.77 -7.03
CA LEU A 236 10.56 1.26 -7.77
C LEU A 236 10.92 -0.16 -7.32
N CYS A 237 11.46 -0.97 -8.26
CA CYS A 237 12.03 -2.28 -7.93
C CYS A 237 13.12 -2.70 -8.93
N PHE A 238 14.04 -3.52 -8.46
CA PHE A 238 15.04 -4.15 -9.34
C PHE A 238 14.49 -5.38 -10.04
N SER A 239 15.05 -5.71 -11.23
CA SER A 239 14.94 -7.04 -11.79
C SER A 239 15.65 -8.07 -10.89
N PRO A 240 15.34 -9.39 -10.99
CA PRO A 240 15.96 -10.40 -10.15
C PRO A 240 17.49 -10.44 -10.21
N ASP A 241 18.07 -10.08 -11.35
CA ASP A 241 19.51 -10.02 -11.61
C ASP A 241 20.15 -8.65 -11.34
N TYR A 242 19.36 -7.68 -10.83
CA TYR A 242 19.79 -6.29 -10.56
C TYR A 242 20.34 -5.53 -11.76
N LYS A 243 20.03 -5.95 -12.99
CA LYS A 243 20.47 -5.26 -14.21
C LYS A 243 19.49 -4.23 -14.72
N LYS A 244 18.27 -4.22 -14.20
CA LYS A 244 17.22 -3.26 -14.54
C LYS A 244 16.62 -2.64 -13.29
N LEU A 245 16.21 -1.38 -13.40
CA LEU A 245 15.33 -0.71 -12.44
C LEU A 245 14.01 -0.41 -13.13
N TYR A 246 12.91 -0.89 -12.57
CA TYR A 246 11.56 -0.51 -12.94
C TYR A 246 11.10 0.63 -12.04
N VAL A 247 10.41 1.62 -12.62
CA VAL A 247 9.91 2.79 -11.89
C VAL A 247 8.51 3.13 -12.37
N ALA A 248 7.56 3.15 -11.46
CA ALA A 248 6.22 3.67 -11.72
C ALA A 248 6.29 5.17 -11.95
N ASP A 249 5.85 5.66 -13.11
CA ASP A 249 5.77 7.09 -13.41
C ASP A 249 4.29 7.53 -13.38
N THR A 250 3.93 8.27 -12.34
CA THR A 250 2.57 8.70 -12.06
C THR A 250 2.25 10.09 -12.61
N GLY A 251 3.24 10.76 -13.19
CA GLY A 251 3.11 12.07 -13.85
C GLY A 251 2.91 11.98 -15.36
N GLY A 252 2.99 13.14 -16.01
CA GLY A 252 2.97 13.25 -17.45
C GLY A 252 1.62 12.94 -18.12
N PRO A 253 1.64 12.84 -19.46
CA PRO A 253 0.43 12.55 -20.23
C PRO A 253 -0.03 11.10 -20.04
N THR A 254 -1.34 10.89 -20.11
CA THR A 254 -1.94 9.54 -20.16
C THR A 254 -1.72 8.88 -21.54
N PRO A 255 -1.58 7.53 -21.58
CA PRO A 255 -1.64 6.61 -20.46
C PRO A 255 -0.35 6.61 -19.61
N ARG A 256 -0.51 6.63 -18.29
CA ARG A 256 0.59 6.45 -17.34
C ARG A 256 1.11 5.02 -17.40
N GLY A 257 2.24 4.76 -16.78
CA GLY A 257 2.80 3.41 -16.80
C GLY A 257 4.07 3.26 -15.97
N ILE A 258 4.73 2.15 -16.20
CA ILE A 258 6.01 1.83 -15.60
C ILE A 258 7.09 2.05 -16.65
N ASP A 259 8.17 2.71 -16.26
CA ASP A 259 9.37 2.84 -17.07
C ASP A 259 10.43 1.84 -16.59
N VAL A 260 11.35 1.49 -17.50
CA VAL A 260 12.48 0.64 -17.17
C VAL A 260 13.77 1.31 -17.61
N TYR A 261 14.77 1.18 -16.76
CA TYR A 261 16.14 1.62 -16.99
C TYR A 261 17.09 0.43 -16.97
N ASP A 262 18.13 0.47 -17.77
CA ASP A 262 19.27 -0.45 -17.64
C ASP A 262 20.25 0.11 -16.58
N ILE A 263 20.76 -0.77 -15.73
CA ILE A 263 21.73 -0.43 -14.68
C ILE A 263 23.14 -0.73 -15.21
N ASP A 264 24.00 0.29 -15.16
CA ASP A 264 25.43 0.18 -15.48
C ASP A 264 26.26 0.72 -14.31
N GLY A 265 26.65 -0.18 -13.42
CA GLY A 265 27.27 0.18 -12.13
C GLY A 265 26.34 1.03 -11.29
N ALA A 266 26.72 2.26 -10.98
CA ALA A 266 25.92 3.21 -10.19
C ALA A 266 25.04 4.13 -11.06
N LYS A 267 24.85 3.84 -12.34
CA LYS A 267 24.15 4.73 -13.29
C LYS A 267 22.94 4.06 -13.90
N LEU A 268 21.91 4.87 -14.20
CA LEU A 268 20.78 4.50 -15.02
C LEU A 268 21.02 4.92 -16.47
N LYS A 269 20.65 4.04 -17.40
CA LYS A 269 20.77 4.25 -18.87
C LYS A 269 19.51 3.76 -19.57
N HIS A 270 19.32 4.18 -20.81
CA HIS A 270 18.32 3.67 -21.75
C HIS A 270 16.90 3.60 -21.19
N ARG A 271 16.43 4.70 -20.58
CA ARG A 271 15.04 4.81 -20.15
C ARG A 271 14.09 4.49 -21.31
N ARG A 272 13.11 3.65 -21.05
CA ARG A 272 12.05 3.32 -21.99
C ARG A 272 10.76 2.92 -21.25
N ARG A 273 9.63 3.11 -21.90
CA ARG A 273 8.35 2.62 -21.38
C ARG A 273 8.38 1.09 -21.33
N PHE A 274 8.15 0.51 -20.15
CA PHE A 274 8.02 -0.92 -19.93
C PHE A 274 6.61 -1.40 -20.22
N CYS A 275 5.60 -0.77 -19.60
CA CYS A 275 4.19 -1.11 -19.83
C CYS A 275 3.31 0.12 -19.60
N SER A 276 2.08 0.05 -20.15
CA SER A 276 1.02 1.00 -19.90
C SER A 276 0.08 0.47 -18.82
N MET A 277 -0.45 1.39 -18.01
CA MET A 277 -1.50 1.07 -17.03
C MET A 277 -2.91 1.15 -17.66
N GLU A 278 -3.03 1.41 -18.95
CA GLU A 278 -4.33 1.35 -19.63
C GLU A 278 -4.86 -0.08 -19.70
N LEU A 279 -6.15 -0.24 -19.42
CA LEU A 279 -6.88 -1.49 -19.55
C LEU A 279 -8.32 -1.19 -20.00
N ASN A 280 -8.75 -1.76 -21.13
CA ASN A 280 -10.11 -1.59 -21.67
C ASN A 280 -10.52 -0.11 -21.80
N GLY A 281 -9.60 0.73 -22.28
CA GLY A 281 -9.85 2.16 -22.49
C GLY A 281 -9.87 3.02 -21.20
N LYS A 282 -9.60 2.43 -20.04
CA LYS A 282 -9.44 3.12 -18.77
C LYS A 282 -7.97 3.22 -18.39
N SER A 283 -7.52 4.40 -18.01
CA SER A 283 -6.13 4.65 -17.62
C SER A 283 -6.05 4.91 -16.12
N GLY A 284 -5.63 3.90 -15.37
CA GLY A 284 -5.29 4.03 -13.97
C GLY A 284 -3.83 4.47 -13.76
N SER A 285 -3.34 4.27 -12.56
CA SER A 285 -1.96 4.57 -12.15
C SER A 285 -1.32 3.35 -11.53
N SER A 286 -0.03 3.17 -11.77
CA SER A 286 0.85 2.28 -10.99
C SER A 286 1.31 3.05 -9.75
N ASP A 287 1.55 2.33 -8.65
CA ASP A 287 2.09 2.89 -7.42
C ASP A 287 3.28 2.04 -6.94
N GLY A 288 3.28 1.44 -5.77
CA GLY A 288 4.34 0.51 -5.35
C GLY A 288 4.45 -0.69 -6.31
N ILE A 289 5.67 -1.15 -6.56
CA ILE A 289 5.95 -2.27 -7.48
C ILE A 289 6.99 -3.22 -6.90
N ARG A 290 6.88 -4.51 -7.21
CA ARG A 290 7.88 -5.54 -6.82
C ARG A 290 8.06 -6.56 -7.96
N CYS A 291 9.26 -7.17 -8.03
CA CYS A 291 9.53 -8.29 -8.94
C CYS A 291 9.40 -9.64 -8.25
N ASP A 292 8.95 -10.65 -8.99
CA ASP A 292 9.11 -12.06 -8.60
C ASP A 292 10.40 -12.67 -9.20
N THR A 293 10.73 -13.89 -8.80
CA THR A 293 11.94 -14.61 -9.26
C THR A 293 11.92 -14.95 -10.75
N ASP A 294 10.75 -14.98 -11.38
CA ASP A 294 10.61 -15.20 -12.82
C ASP A 294 10.76 -13.88 -13.61
N GLY A 295 10.94 -12.75 -12.91
CA GLY A 295 11.10 -11.41 -13.49
C GLY A 295 9.80 -10.70 -13.81
N ASN A 296 8.64 -11.24 -13.41
CA ASN A 296 7.40 -10.50 -13.58
C ASN A 296 7.36 -9.30 -12.61
N VAL A 297 6.79 -8.20 -13.07
CA VAL A 297 6.55 -7.01 -12.27
C VAL A 297 5.12 -7.04 -11.74
N TRP A 298 4.98 -7.06 -10.43
CA TRP A 298 3.73 -6.95 -9.70
C TRP A 298 3.56 -5.49 -9.30
N SER A 299 2.47 -4.86 -9.78
CA SER A 299 2.22 -3.43 -9.64
C SER A 299 0.95 -3.18 -8.85
N ALA A 300 1.05 -2.47 -7.74
CA ALA A 300 -0.10 -1.83 -7.15
C ALA A 300 -0.73 -0.87 -8.16
N ALA A 301 -2.05 -0.88 -8.25
CA ALA A 301 -2.80 -0.17 -9.26
C ALA A 301 -4.12 0.35 -8.71
N GLY A 302 -4.56 1.51 -9.22
CA GLY A 302 -5.82 2.06 -8.78
C GLY A 302 -6.31 3.28 -9.54
N TRP A 303 -7.32 3.92 -8.93
CA TRP A 303 -8.00 5.14 -9.38
C TRP A 303 -8.92 4.92 -10.58
N VAL A 304 -9.42 3.70 -10.75
CA VAL A 304 -10.38 3.33 -11.81
C VAL A 304 -11.64 2.71 -11.22
N GLY A 305 -11.53 1.96 -10.12
CA GLY A 305 -12.62 1.27 -9.46
C GLY A 305 -12.73 -0.21 -9.81
N ASP A 306 -13.92 -0.76 -9.67
CA ASP A 306 -14.22 -2.18 -9.80
C ASP A 306 -13.69 -2.80 -11.09
N GLY A 307 -13.08 -3.98 -10.95
CA GLY A 307 -12.50 -4.74 -12.05
C GLY A 307 -11.13 -4.21 -12.53
N TYR A 308 -10.58 -3.22 -11.82
CA TYR A 308 -9.26 -2.66 -12.10
C TYR A 308 -8.39 -2.54 -10.85
N ASP A 309 -8.91 -1.92 -9.77
CA ASP A 309 -8.11 -1.59 -8.60
C ASP A 309 -7.60 -2.86 -7.90
N GLY A 310 -6.33 -2.84 -7.49
CA GLY A 310 -5.66 -3.99 -6.90
C GLY A 310 -4.22 -4.14 -7.36
N VAL A 311 -3.82 -5.34 -7.79
CA VAL A 311 -2.46 -5.62 -8.28
C VAL A 311 -2.52 -6.12 -9.72
N HIS A 312 -1.71 -5.54 -10.60
CA HIS A 312 -1.54 -5.99 -11.98
C HIS A 312 -0.17 -6.66 -12.16
N VAL A 313 -0.13 -7.75 -12.91
CA VAL A 313 1.09 -8.55 -13.11
C VAL A 313 1.50 -8.50 -14.57
N PHE A 314 2.77 -8.15 -14.80
CA PHE A 314 3.36 -7.99 -16.12
C PHE A 314 4.55 -8.94 -16.30
N THR A 315 4.67 -9.58 -17.48
CA THR A 315 5.88 -10.36 -17.82
C THR A 315 7.12 -9.45 -17.91
N PRO A 316 8.34 -10.01 -17.97
CA PRO A 316 9.56 -9.24 -18.20
C PRO A 316 9.55 -8.38 -19.48
N GLU A 317 8.68 -8.71 -20.44
CA GLU A 317 8.49 -7.96 -21.69
C GLU A 317 7.42 -6.88 -21.59
N GLY A 318 6.72 -6.75 -20.44
CA GLY A 318 5.69 -5.73 -20.19
C GLY A 318 4.28 -6.13 -20.62
N GLN A 319 4.03 -7.41 -20.93
CA GLN A 319 2.69 -7.92 -21.20
C GLN A 319 1.93 -8.11 -19.87
N ARG A 320 0.74 -7.53 -19.73
CA ARG A 320 -0.13 -7.81 -18.59
C ARG A 320 -0.70 -9.22 -18.71
N ILE A 321 -0.51 -10.06 -17.68
CA ILE A 321 -0.90 -11.47 -17.69
C ILE A 321 -1.95 -11.83 -16.64
N GLY A 322 -2.09 -11.04 -15.59
CA GLY A 322 -3.05 -11.31 -14.53
C GLY A 322 -3.29 -10.14 -13.61
N MET A 323 -4.29 -10.28 -12.74
CA MET A 323 -4.63 -9.28 -11.73
C MET A 323 -5.09 -9.95 -10.44
N VAL A 324 -4.85 -9.26 -9.32
CA VAL A 324 -5.49 -9.52 -8.02
C VAL A 324 -6.33 -8.31 -7.70
N LEU A 325 -7.65 -8.44 -7.80
CA LEU A 325 -8.59 -7.34 -7.62
C LEU A 325 -8.85 -7.09 -6.13
N LEU A 326 -8.93 -5.83 -5.77
CA LEU A 326 -9.27 -5.35 -4.43
C LEU A 326 -10.46 -4.38 -4.52
N PRO A 327 -11.25 -4.24 -3.44
CA PRO A 327 -12.33 -3.26 -3.38
C PRO A 327 -11.82 -1.83 -3.12
N GLU A 328 -10.51 -1.65 -2.99
CA GLU A 328 -9.83 -0.40 -2.66
C GLU A 328 -8.65 -0.17 -3.60
N VAL A 329 -8.26 1.09 -3.77
CA VAL A 329 -7.02 1.45 -4.49
C VAL A 329 -5.83 0.80 -3.79
N CYS A 330 -5.10 -0.04 -4.47
CA CYS A 330 -3.85 -0.59 -3.96
C CYS A 330 -2.73 0.44 -4.12
N ALA A 331 -2.08 0.78 -3.00
CA ALA A 331 -1.00 1.76 -2.99
C ALA A 331 0.38 1.09 -3.02
N ASN A 332 0.58 0.01 -2.25
CA ASN A 332 1.87 -0.68 -2.22
C ASN A 332 1.70 -2.18 -1.97
N LEU A 333 2.76 -2.93 -2.24
CA LEU A 333 2.78 -4.37 -2.05
C LEU A 333 4.18 -4.88 -1.69
N CYS A 334 4.25 -6.03 -1.01
CA CYS A 334 5.50 -6.75 -0.84
C CYS A 334 5.26 -8.25 -0.73
N PHE A 335 6.27 -9.02 -1.10
CA PHE A 335 6.27 -10.46 -0.86
C PHE A 335 6.83 -10.76 0.54
N GLY A 336 6.14 -11.62 1.28
CA GLY A 336 6.56 -12.01 2.61
C GLY A 336 6.24 -13.47 2.93
N GLY A 337 6.28 -13.81 4.22
CA GLY A 337 6.20 -15.18 4.69
C GLY A 337 7.51 -15.94 4.50
N GLU A 338 7.60 -17.13 5.06
CA GLU A 338 8.81 -17.96 5.07
C GLU A 338 9.33 -18.27 3.65
N LYS A 339 8.40 -18.51 2.70
CA LYS A 339 8.72 -18.85 1.31
C LYS A 339 8.71 -17.64 0.37
N ARG A 340 8.44 -16.43 0.89
CA ARG A 340 8.27 -15.21 0.08
C ARG A 340 7.25 -15.36 -1.05
N ASN A 341 6.19 -16.12 -0.82
CA ASN A 341 5.09 -16.37 -1.74
C ASN A 341 3.73 -15.90 -1.17
N ARG A 342 3.76 -15.12 -0.10
CA ARG A 342 2.61 -14.45 0.47
C ARG A 342 2.67 -12.99 0.06
N LEU A 343 1.78 -12.61 -0.85
CA LEU A 343 1.68 -11.24 -1.33
C LEU A 343 0.87 -10.43 -0.34
N PHE A 344 1.49 -9.48 0.32
CA PHE A 344 0.83 -8.46 1.13
C PHE A 344 0.55 -7.23 0.28
N MET A 345 -0.63 -6.65 0.41
CA MET A 345 -1.11 -5.51 -0.34
C MET A 345 -1.70 -4.50 0.63
N VAL A 346 -1.17 -3.29 0.65
CA VAL A 346 -1.75 -2.18 1.40
C VAL A 346 -2.56 -1.32 0.44
N ALA A 347 -3.82 -1.11 0.82
CA ALA A 347 -4.79 -0.45 -0.05
C ALA A 347 -5.61 0.53 0.79
N SER A 348 -5.75 1.75 0.34
CA SER A 348 -6.50 2.84 0.99
C SER A 348 -6.54 2.77 2.52
N GLN A 349 -7.44 1.97 3.08
CA GLN A 349 -7.67 1.85 4.53
C GLN A 349 -7.23 0.50 5.12
N SER A 350 -6.81 -0.47 4.28
CA SER A 350 -6.73 -1.87 4.68
C SER A 350 -5.41 -2.53 4.30
N LEU A 351 -5.10 -3.62 5.00
CA LEU A 351 -4.07 -4.60 4.66
C LEU A 351 -4.74 -5.87 4.15
N TYR A 352 -4.36 -6.29 2.95
CA TYR A 352 -4.78 -7.54 2.32
C TYR A 352 -3.62 -8.50 2.14
N GLU A 353 -3.95 -9.77 1.93
CA GLU A 353 -3.00 -10.80 1.54
C GLU A 353 -3.59 -11.80 0.55
N VAL A 354 -2.71 -12.48 -0.16
CA VAL A 354 -3.02 -13.69 -0.92
C VAL A 354 -1.76 -14.55 -1.05
N TYR A 355 -1.93 -15.87 -0.95
CA TYR A 355 -0.87 -16.80 -1.33
C TYR A 355 -0.84 -17.03 -2.83
N VAL A 356 0.35 -17.03 -3.40
CA VAL A 356 0.61 -17.25 -4.83
C VAL A 356 1.75 -18.26 -5.01
N GLU A 357 1.87 -18.88 -6.19
CA GLU A 357 3.05 -19.72 -6.53
C GLU A 357 4.24 -18.88 -6.99
N ALA A 358 4.10 -17.57 -7.15
CA ALA A 358 5.23 -16.68 -7.37
C ALA A 358 6.01 -16.47 -6.08
N GLN A 359 7.33 -16.35 -6.19
CA GLN A 359 8.22 -16.01 -5.09
C GLN A 359 8.83 -14.63 -5.32
N GLY A 360 8.80 -13.75 -4.32
CA GLY A 360 9.45 -12.44 -4.42
C GLY A 360 10.95 -12.56 -4.75
N ALA A 361 11.43 -11.74 -5.68
CA ALA A 361 12.81 -11.80 -6.14
C ALA A 361 13.82 -11.41 -5.04
N HIS A 362 13.44 -10.45 -4.21
CA HIS A 362 14.33 -9.86 -3.20
C HIS A 362 13.83 -10.14 -1.79
N ILE A 363 14.74 -10.06 -0.82
CA ILE A 363 14.45 -10.33 0.60
C ILE A 363 13.85 -9.12 1.32
N THR A 364 13.73 -8.02 0.62
CA THR A 364 13.29 -6.72 1.17
C THR A 364 11.99 -6.25 0.55
#